data_5116ee6f89aabf8818ba538242d6d14d
#
_entry.id   5116ee6f89aabf8818ba538242d6d14d
#
_cell.length_a   1.000
_cell.length_b   1.000
_cell.length_c   1.000
_cell.angle_alpha   90.00
_cell.angle_beta   90.00
_cell.angle_gamma   90.00
#
_symmetry.space_group_name_H-M   'P 1'
#
loop_
_entity.id
_entity.type
_entity.pdbx_description
1 polymer ?
#
loop_
_entity_poly.entity_id
_entity_poly.type
_entity_poly.pdbx_seq_one_letter_code
_entity_poly.pdbx_strand_id
1 'polypeptide(L)'
;MPQPLKNDRREHLQPVSRRAFLERAAGAVGGTVFCALALSALPMRSRAAWTPRPPGALAGDRFTAACARCGQCVLACPYNTLRLAGITDDAPTGTPFFVPREIPCYMCKDLPCVKACPTGALDPALEDVSLSRMGVAVIDPQSCLS
;
A
#
# COMPACT_ATOMS: atom_id res chain seq x y z
N MET A 1 13.75 -11.51 -64.23
CA MET A 1 13.39 -10.09 -64.10
C MET A 1 12.78 -9.87 -62.72
N PRO A 2 13.44 -9.17 -61.80
CA PRO A 2 12.90 -8.92 -60.47
C PRO A 2 11.90 -7.76 -60.51
N GLN A 3 10.73 -7.95 -59.91
CA GLN A 3 9.69 -6.94 -59.73
C GLN A 3 10.16 -5.85 -58.78
N PRO A 4 9.91 -4.55 -59.03
CA PRO A 4 10.24 -3.48 -58.10
C PRO A 4 9.29 -3.51 -56.92
N LEU A 5 9.87 -3.53 -55.71
CA LEU A 5 9.17 -3.35 -54.42
C LEU A 5 8.49 -1.99 -54.39
N LYS A 6 7.16 -1.97 -54.53
CA LYS A 6 6.32 -0.80 -54.35
C LYS A 6 6.45 -0.33 -52.88
N ASN A 7 7.10 0.80 -52.66
CA ASN A 7 7.24 1.42 -51.36
C ASN A 7 5.94 2.14 -50.97
N ASP A 8 5.03 1.38 -50.35
CA ASP A 8 3.68 1.79 -49.93
C ASP A 8 3.66 2.51 -48.59
N ARG A 9 4.76 3.21 -48.23
CA ARG A 9 4.87 3.83 -46.91
C ARG A 9 4.59 5.35 -46.91
N ARG A 10 4.03 5.91 -47.98
CA ARG A 10 3.80 7.38 -48.07
C ARG A 10 2.32 7.80 -48.13
N GLU A 11 1.37 6.91 -47.95
CA GLU A 11 -0.06 7.23 -48.23
C GLU A 11 -0.91 7.58 -46.99
N HIS A 12 -0.37 7.80 -45.79
CA HIS A 12 -1.23 8.12 -44.61
C HIS A 12 -0.87 9.38 -43.81
N LEU A 13 -0.22 10.37 -44.42
CA LEU A 13 -0.10 11.69 -43.81
C LEU A 13 -1.14 12.64 -44.43
N GLN A 14 -2.42 12.36 -44.20
CA GLN A 14 -3.43 13.39 -44.52
C GLN A 14 -3.28 14.57 -43.55
N PRO A 15 -3.23 15.81 -44.06
CA PRO A 15 -3.14 17.00 -43.20
C PRO A 15 -4.41 17.06 -42.35
N VAL A 16 -4.26 16.87 -41.04
CA VAL A 16 -5.37 16.98 -40.08
C VAL A 16 -5.79 18.46 -40.07
N SER A 17 -7.04 18.75 -40.44
CA SER A 17 -7.57 20.11 -40.37
C SER A 17 -7.55 20.60 -38.91
N ARG A 18 -7.33 21.93 -38.71
CA ARG A 18 -7.30 22.54 -37.36
C ARG A 18 -8.56 22.19 -36.55
N ARG A 19 -9.72 22.11 -37.20
CA ARG A 19 -10.99 21.76 -36.56
C ARG A 19 -10.98 20.31 -36.09
N ALA A 20 -10.59 19.36 -36.91
CA ALA A 20 -10.51 17.94 -36.55
C ALA A 20 -9.47 17.68 -35.44
N PHE A 21 -8.38 18.47 -35.40
CA PHE A 21 -7.42 18.41 -34.31
C PHE A 21 -8.03 18.88 -32.97
N LEU A 22 -8.74 20.01 -32.97
CA LEU A 22 -9.39 20.56 -31.78
C LEU A 22 -10.49 19.63 -31.24
N GLU A 23 -11.30 19.03 -32.11
CA GLU A 23 -12.33 18.07 -31.72
C GLU A 23 -11.73 16.81 -31.07
N ARG A 24 -10.63 16.29 -31.62
CA ARG A 24 -9.91 15.14 -31.05
C ARG A 24 -9.22 15.51 -29.71
N ALA A 25 -8.60 16.69 -29.64
CA ALA A 25 -7.97 17.16 -28.41
C ALA A 25 -9.00 17.38 -27.29
N ALA A 26 -10.15 17.98 -27.59
CA ALA A 26 -11.24 18.15 -26.63
C ALA A 26 -11.79 16.80 -26.13
N GLY A 27 -11.97 15.83 -27.02
CA GLY A 27 -12.40 14.48 -26.66
C GLY A 27 -11.37 13.76 -25.77
N ALA A 28 -10.07 13.89 -26.06
CA ALA A 28 -9.01 13.30 -25.25
C ALA A 28 -8.95 13.90 -23.84
N VAL A 29 -9.02 15.25 -23.73
CA VAL A 29 -9.03 15.93 -22.42
C VAL A 29 -10.30 15.58 -21.63
N GLY A 30 -11.47 15.59 -22.27
CA GLY A 30 -12.72 15.20 -21.62
C GLY A 30 -12.71 13.76 -21.10
N GLY A 31 -12.17 12.83 -21.88
CA GLY A 31 -12.03 11.43 -21.51
C GLY A 31 -11.08 11.21 -20.31
N THR A 32 -9.94 11.91 -20.30
CA THR A 32 -9.00 11.79 -19.17
C THR A 32 -9.54 12.38 -17.87
N VAL A 33 -10.22 13.54 -17.93
CA VAL A 33 -10.87 14.14 -16.77
C VAL A 33 -11.98 13.25 -16.24
N PHE A 34 -12.82 12.69 -17.11
CA PHE A 34 -13.88 11.77 -16.70
C PHE A 34 -13.32 10.51 -16.05
N CYS A 35 -12.27 9.90 -16.63
CA CYS A 35 -11.61 8.73 -16.05
C CYS A 35 -11.00 9.03 -14.67
N ALA A 36 -10.34 10.19 -14.52
CA ALA A 36 -9.77 10.62 -13.23
C ALA A 36 -10.85 10.81 -12.16
N LEU A 37 -11.96 11.45 -12.50
CA LEU A 37 -13.09 11.63 -11.59
C LEU A 37 -13.77 10.30 -11.23
N ALA A 38 -13.93 9.39 -12.19
CA ALA A 38 -14.50 8.06 -11.94
C ALA A 38 -13.60 7.23 -11.02
N LEU A 39 -12.27 7.28 -11.22
CA LEU A 39 -11.30 6.60 -10.36
C LEU A 39 -11.25 7.20 -8.95
N SER A 40 -11.41 8.51 -8.80
CA SER A 40 -11.44 9.16 -7.48
C SER A 40 -12.72 8.87 -6.69
N ALA A 41 -13.82 8.51 -7.36
CA ALA A 41 -15.07 8.11 -6.75
C ALA A 41 -15.08 6.65 -6.25
N LEU A 42 -14.08 5.84 -6.62
CA LEU A 42 -13.95 4.49 -6.08
C LEU A 42 -13.62 4.57 -4.59
N PRO A 43 -14.45 3.96 -3.71
CA PRO A 43 -14.16 3.95 -2.28
C PRO A 43 -12.85 3.19 -2.07
N MET A 44 -11.77 3.91 -1.80
CA MET A 44 -10.54 3.31 -1.27
C MET A 44 -10.86 2.79 0.14
N ARG A 45 -11.46 1.61 0.22
CA ARG A 45 -11.59 0.90 1.48
C ARG A 45 -10.17 0.55 1.94
N SER A 46 -9.65 1.37 2.83
CA SER A 46 -8.46 0.99 3.57
C SER A 46 -8.81 -0.20 4.46
N ARG A 47 -8.57 -1.42 3.99
CA ARG A 47 -8.67 -2.66 4.78
C ARG A 47 -7.66 -2.69 5.93
N ALA A 48 -6.86 -1.63 6.03
CA ALA A 48 -5.80 -1.44 7.01
C ALA A 48 -6.22 -1.54 8.49
N ALA A 49 -7.53 -1.50 8.78
CA ALA A 49 -8.03 -1.53 10.15
C ALA A 49 -7.88 -2.89 10.85
N TRP A 50 -7.65 -3.98 10.12
CA TRP A 50 -7.68 -5.35 10.64
C TRP A 50 -6.31 -6.04 10.68
N THR A 51 -5.28 -5.43 10.13
CA THR A 51 -3.96 -6.06 10.06
C THR A 51 -3.15 -5.70 11.30
N PRO A 52 -2.68 -6.70 12.08
CA PRO A 52 -1.87 -6.47 13.27
C PRO A 52 -0.58 -5.72 12.92
N ARG A 53 -0.33 -4.65 13.65
CA ARG A 53 0.85 -3.81 13.52
C ARG A 53 1.87 -4.15 14.61
N PRO A 54 3.15 -3.76 14.42
CA PRO A 54 4.17 -3.91 15.47
C PRO A 54 3.75 -3.24 16.78
N PRO A 55 4.30 -3.67 17.93
CA PRO A 55 4.09 -3.00 19.20
C PRO A 55 4.50 -1.53 19.12
N GLY A 56 3.77 -0.67 19.82
CA GLY A 56 4.01 0.77 19.80
C GLY A 56 3.52 1.50 18.54
N ALA A 57 2.89 0.84 17.58
CA ALA A 57 2.36 1.49 16.40
C ALA A 57 1.32 2.57 16.78
N LEU A 58 1.49 3.79 16.24
CA LEU A 58 0.55 4.88 16.43
C LEU A 58 -0.86 4.48 15.96
N ALA A 59 -1.89 5.01 16.62
CA ALA A 59 -3.27 4.66 16.29
C ALA A 59 -3.71 5.19 14.93
N GLY A 60 -4.50 4.39 14.20
CA GLY A 60 -5.17 4.79 12.96
C GLY A 60 -4.23 5.27 11.85
N ASP A 61 -4.61 6.38 11.22
CA ASP A 61 -3.89 6.96 10.08
C ASP A 61 -2.57 7.64 10.47
N ARG A 62 -2.40 7.98 11.77
CA ARG A 62 -1.14 8.58 12.26
C ARG A 62 0.06 7.65 12.04
N PHE A 63 -0.13 6.35 12.20
CA PHE A 63 0.91 5.36 11.88
C PHE A 63 1.32 5.44 10.42
N THR A 64 0.35 5.41 9.50
CA THR A 64 0.61 5.42 8.06
C THR A 64 1.25 6.73 7.60
N ALA A 65 0.87 7.86 8.23
CA ALA A 65 1.44 9.18 7.95
C ALA A 65 2.89 9.31 8.47
N ALA A 66 3.19 8.75 9.63
CA ALA A 66 4.53 8.83 10.23
C ALA A 66 5.49 7.76 9.68
N CYS A 67 5.00 6.64 9.16
CA CYS A 67 5.82 5.53 8.71
C CYS A 67 6.56 5.85 7.41
N ALA A 68 7.89 5.95 7.47
CA ALA A 68 8.75 6.13 6.30
C ALA A 68 8.90 4.88 5.42
N ARG A 69 8.29 3.74 5.80
CA ARG A 69 8.35 2.47 5.07
C ARG A 69 9.80 1.96 4.82
N CYS A 70 10.70 2.32 5.72
CA CYS A 70 12.14 2.05 5.58
C CYS A 70 12.55 0.61 5.90
N GLY A 71 11.67 -0.21 6.49
CA GLY A 71 11.93 -1.61 6.82
C GLY A 71 12.83 -1.85 8.03
N GLN A 72 13.34 -0.81 8.73
CA GLN A 72 14.26 -0.99 9.86
C GLN A 72 13.68 -1.84 10.99
N CYS A 73 12.39 -1.67 11.30
CA CYS A 73 11.70 -2.49 12.29
C CYS A 73 11.59 -3.97 11.87
N VAL A 74 11.50 -4.25 10.58
CA VAL A 74 11.50 -5.62 10.03
C VAL A 74 12.87 -6.26 10.22
N LEU A 75 13.94 -5.54 9.88
CA LEU A 75 15.31 -6.01 10.02
C LEU A 75 15.72 -6.20 11.50
N ALA A 76 15.20 -5.36 12.39
CA ALA A 76 15.47 -5.44 13.82
C ALA A 76 14.70 -6.57 14.53
N CYS A 77 13.73 -7.21 13.86
CA CYS A 77 12.94 -8.29 14.47
C CYS A 77 13.75 -9.61 14.52
N PRO A 78 14.13 -10.11 15.71
CA PRO A 78 14.96 -11.30 15.82
C PRO A 78 14.23 -12.59 15.41
N TYR A 79 12.90 -12.54 15.34
CA TYR A 79 12.06 -13.70 15.01
C TYR A 79 11.51 -13.65 13.58
N ASN A 80 11.90 -12.66 12.77
CA ASN A 80 11.38 -12.45 11.42
C ASN A 80 9.84 -12.41 11.33
N THR A 81 9.19 -11.96 12.39
CA THR A 81 7.73 -11.87 12.49
C THR A 81 7.19 -10.77 11.58
N LEU A 82 7.91 -9.64 11.47
CA LEU A 82 7.48 -8.49 10.71
C LEU A 82 7.85 -8.63 9.25
N ARG A 83 6.92 -8.20 8.38
CA ARG A 83 7.17 -8.07 6.94
C ARG A 83 6.57 -6.76 6.43
N LEU A 84 7.06 -6.26 5.30
CA LEU A 84 6.47 -5.09 4.63
C LEU A 84 5.29 -5.53 3.77
N ALA A 85 4.20 -4.79 3.84
CA ALA A 85 3.01 -5.06 3.05
C ALA A 85 3.26 -4.85 1.55
N GLY A 86 2.91 -5.82 0.75
CA GLY A 86 2.83 -5.73 -0.71
C GLY A 86 1.51 -5.10 -1.17
N ILE A 87 1.29 -5.13 -2.48
CA ILE A 87 0.07 -4.55 -3.10
C ILE A 87 -1.16 -5.40 -2.80
N THR A 88 -0.99 -6.70 -2.59
CA THR A 88 -2.07 -7.67 -2.37
C THR A 88 -2.40 -7.90 -0.90
N ASP A 89 -1.57 -7.38 0.01
CA ASP A 89 -1.79 -7.54 1.45
C ASP A 89 -2.90 -6.62 1.97
N ASP A 90 -3.58 -7.03 3.02
CA ASP A 90 -4.64 -6.25 3.67
C ASP A 90 -4.10 -5.11 4.58
N ALA A 91 -2.91 -4.62 4.29
CA ALA A 91 -2.24 -3.52 4.98
C ALA A 91 -1.79 -2.45 3.97
N PRO A 92 -1.61 -1.19 4.38
CA PRO A 92 -1.08 -0.16 3.49
C PRO A 92 0.29 -0.56 2.96
N THR A 93 0.45 -0.53 1.63
CA THR A 93 1.66 -0.97 0.94
C THR A 93 2.92 -0.35 1.54
N GLY A 94 3.92 -1.18 1.80
CA GLY A 94 5.21 -0.81 2.38
C GLY A 94 5.19 -0.61 3.90
N THR A 95 4.05 -0.70 4.58
CA THR A 95 4.02 -0.62 6.04
C THR A 95 4.30 -1.97 6.69
N PRO A 96 4.95 -2.01 7.87
CA PRO A 96 5.22 -3.25 8.58
C PRO A 96 3.92 -3.81 9.19
N PHE A 97 3.74 -5.11 9.03
CA PHE A 97 2.66 -5.88 9.63
C PHE A 97 3.12 -7.31 9.93
N PHE A 98 2.28 -8.10 10.58
CA PHE A 98 2.52 -9.53 10.77
C PHE A 98 1.22 -10.32 10.71
N VAL A 99 1.35 -11.61 10.44
CA VAL A 99 0.22 -12.57 10.44
C VAL A 99 0.36 -13.49 11.64
N PRO A 100 -0.46 -13.32 12.68
CA PRO A 100 -0.32 -14.08 13.94
C PRO A 100 -0.41 -15.59 13.78
N ARG A 101 -1.09 -16.07 12.74
CA ARG A 101 -1.24 -17.50 12.45
C ARG A 101 -0.02 -18.12 11.78
N GLU A 102 0.84 -17.30 11.15
CA GLU A 102 2.08 -17.75 10.53
C GLU A 102 3.22 -17.66 11.54
N ILE A 103 3.56 -16.43 11.92
CA ILE A 103 4.60 -16.15 12.92
C ILE A 103 4.06 -15.08 13.87
N PRO A 104 3.66 -15.46 15.11
CA PRO A 104 3.15 -14.51 16.09
C PRO A 104 4.24 -13.55 16.58
N CYS A 105 3.83 -12.38 17.08
CA CYS A 105 4.75 -11.49 17.77
C CYS A 105 5.13 -12.08 19.14
N TYR A 106 6.44 -12.21 19.38
CA TYR A 106 6.98 -12.79 20.61
C TYR A 106 7.04 -11.82 21.78
N MET A 107 6.54 -10.58 21.63
CA MET A 107 6.43 -9.61 22.71
C MET A 107 7.78 -9.39 23.42
N CYS A 108 8.83 -9.05 22.65
CA CYS A 108 10.19 -8.87 23.19
C CYS A 108 10.23 -7.77 24.25
N LYS A 109 10.86 -8.03 25.39
CA LYS A 109 10.98 -7.04 26.49
C LYS A 109 11.73 -5.77 26.11
N ASP A 110 12.75 -5.92 25.24
CA ASP A 110 13.63 -4.83 24.80
C ASP A 110 13.11 -4.06 23.57
N LEU A 111 11.98 -4.49 22.98
CA LEU A 111 11.28 -3.83 21.87
C LEU A 111 12.21 -3.38 20.72
N PRO A 112 13.01 -4.28 20.12
CA PRO A 112 14.01 -3.89 19.13
C PRO A 112 13.41 -3.20 17.90
N CYS A 113 12.20 -3.59 17.49
CA CYS A 113 11.49 -2.96 16.39
C CYS A 113 11.10 -1.50 16.67
N VAL A 114 10.74 -1.19 17.92
CA VAL A 114 10.41 0.19 18.35
C VAL A 114 11.66 1.05 18.35
N LYS A 115 12.74 0.55 18.96
CA LYS A 115 14.03 1.26 19.02
C LYS A 115 14.65 1.53 17.65
N ALA A 116 14.40 0.66 16.69
CA ALA A 116 14.88 0.81 15.31
C ALA A 116 14.05 1.78 14.46
N CYS A 117 12.92 2.29 14.96
CA CYS A 117 12.06 3.18 14.19
C CYS A 117 12.58 4.63 14.19
N PRO A 118 13.07 5.17 13.04
CA PRO A 118 13.66 6.51 13.03
C PRO A 118 12.64 7.64 13.03
N THR A 119 11.38 7.35 12.70
CA THR A 119 10.34 8.37 12.50
C THR A 119 9.36 8.48 13.65
N GLY A 120 9.47 7.61 14.66
CA GLY A 120 8.51 7.55 15.76
C GLY A 120 7.11 7.03 15.34
N ALA A 121 6.99 6.40 14.16
CA ALA A 121 5.76 5.70 13.79
C ALA A 121 5.45 4.55 14.75
N LEU A 122 6.49 3.97 15.34
CA LEU A 122 6.43 3.15 16.54
C LEU A 122 6.84 4.05 17.70
N ASP A 123 5.98 4.19 18.69
CA ASP A 123 6.14 5.14 19.79
C ASP A 123 7.40 4.83 20.64
N PRO A 124 8.42 5.68 20.62
CA PRO A 124 9.65 5.45 21.38
C PRO A 124 9.44 5.54 22.90
N ALA A 125 8.33 6.11 23.36
CA ALA A 125 7.98 6.17 24.77
C ALA A 125 7.44 4.82 25.31
N LEU A 126 7.22 3.84 24.43
CA LEU A 126 6.85 2.49 24.83
C LEU A 126 8.07 1.75 25.36
N GLU A 127 8.25 1.75 26.67
CA GLU A 127 9.35 1.05 27.35
C GLU A 127 9.00 -0.39 27.73
N ASP A 128 7.71 -0.66 28.01
CA ASP A 128 7.21 -1.96 28.41
C ASP A 128 6.24 -2.52 27.37
N VAL A 129 6.54 -3.72 26.89
CA VAL A 129 5.69 -4.43 25.94
C VAL A 129 4.29 -4.72 26.45
N SER A 130 4.09 -4.83 27.76
CA SER A 130 2.78 -5.04 28.39
C SER A 130 1.82 -3.87 28.14
N LEU A 131 2.34 -2.68 27.87
CA LEU A 131 1.56 -1.48 27.56
C LEU A 131 1.24 -1.37 26.05
N SER A 132 1.77 -2.27 25.23
CA SER A 132 1.51 -2.24 23.80
C SER A 132 0.06 -2.59 23.47
N ARG A 133 -0.55 -1.85 22.54
CA ARG A 133 -1.92 -2.06 22.07
C ARG A 133 -1.90 -2.45 20.60
N MET A 134 -1.63 -3.71 20.31
CA MET A 134 -1.54 -4.22 18.94
C MET A 134 -2.89 -4.65 18.36
N GLY A 135 -3.90 -4.83 19.20
CA GLY A 135 -5.25 -5.24 18.81
C GLY A 135 -6.04 -5.78 20.01
N VAL A 136 -7.29 -6.05 19.77
CA VAL A 136 -8.20 -6.70 20.74
C VAL A 136 -8.65 -8.04 20.14
N ALA A 137 -8.53 -9.11 20.89
CA ALA A 137 -9.08 -10.40 20.48
C ALA A 137 -10.61 -10.34 20.59
N VAL A 138 -11.30 -10.58 19.48
CA VAL A 138 -12.75 -10.68 19.43
C VAL A 138 -13.10 -12.13 19.11
N ILE A 139 -13.86 -12.75 19.99
CA ILE A 139 -14.38 -14.11 19.78
C ILE A 139 -15.73 -13.98 19.09
N ASP A 140 -15.85 -14.57 17.90
CA ASP A 140 -17.12 -14.74 17.23
C ASP A 140 -17.79 -16.01 17.75
N PRO A 141 -18.92 -15.89 18.51
CA PRO A 141 -19.59 -17.07 19.09
C PRO A 141 -20.14 -18.05 18.04
N GLN A 142 -20.40 -17.54 16.81
CA GLN A 142 -20.97 -18.36 15.73
C GLN A 142 -19.90 -19.18 15.00
N SER A 143 -18.66 -18.72 15.03
CA SER A 143 -17.51 -19.38 14.39
C SER A 143 -16.62 -20.13 15.40
N CYS A 144 -16.93 -20.04 16.69
CA CYS A 144 -16.17 -20.69 17.75
C CYS A 144 -16.52 -22.21 17.78
N LEU A 145 -15.53 -23.04 17.56
CA LEU A 145 -15.63 -24.47 17.70
C LEU A 145 -15.48 -24.81 19.21
N SER A 146 -16.58 -25.02 19.90
CA SER A 146 -16.64 -25.49 21.30
C SER A 146 -16.90 -26.97 21.39
#